data_db9e62118b8b9b6feca7efe437ff7c91
#
_entry.id   db9e62118b8b9b6feca7efe437ff7c91
#
_cell.length_a   1.000
_cell.length_b   1.000
_cell.length_c   1.000
_cell.angle_alpha   90.00
_cell.angle_beta   90.00
_cell.angle_gamma   90.00
#
_symmetry.space_group_name_H-M   'P 1'
#
loop_
_entity.id
_entity.type
_entity.pdbx_description
1 polymer ?
#
loop_
_entity_poly.entity_id
_entity_poly.type
_entity_poly.pdbx_seq_one_letter_code
_entity_poly.pdbx_strand_id
1 'polypeptide(L)' 'MSLDDLIAMCRAKLAHLSQLRPSAVSLGDTEQVERIDAEAIKTQQTLNQLLTLA' A
#
# COMPACT_ATOMS: atom_id res chain seq x y z
N MET A 1 13.34 -2.09 15.82
CA MET A 1 12.63 -2.44 14.55
C MET A 1 13.66 -2.84 13.52
N SER A 2 13.48 -3.99 12.91
CA SER A 2 14.41 -4.51 11.92
C SER A 2 13.98 -4.16 10.50
N LEU A 3 14.86 -4.37 9.53
CA LEU A 3 14.54 -4.22 8.13
C LEU A 3 13.40 -5.16 7.72
N ASP A 4 13.41 -6.39 8.22
CA ASP A 4 12.35 -7.36 7.93
C ASP A 4 11.00 -6.89 8.46
N ASP A 5 10.97 -6.23 9.62
CA ASP A 5 9.74 -5.66 10.18
C ASP A 5 9.20 -4.55 9.28
N LEU A 6 10.06 -3.69 8.75
CA LEU A 6 9.65 -2.61 7.85
C LEU A 6 9.10 -3.18 6.53
N ILE A 7 9.73 -4.21 5.99
CA ILE A 7 9.26 -4.88 4.78
C ILE A 7 7.88 -5.50 5.03
N ALA A 8 7.71 -6.18 6.16
CA ALA A 8 6.43 -6.79 6.53
C ALA A 8 5.32 -5.74 6.68
N MET A 9 5.63 -4.59 7.28
CA MET A 9 4.67 -3.49 7.43
C MET A 9 4.22 -2.94 6.07
N CYS A 10 5.15 -2.76 5.13
CA CYS A 10 4.82 -2.31 3.77
C CYS A 10 3.91 -3.31 3.06
N ARG A 11 4.21 -4.60 3.16
CA ARG A 11 3.41 -5.66 2.55
C ARG A 11 2.01 -5.72 3.14
N ALA A 12 1.90 -5.60 4.47
CA ALA A 12 0.61 -5.57 5.17
C ALA A 12 -0.22 -4.36 4.72
N LYS A 13 0.41 -3.20 4.59
CA LYS A 13 -0.28 -1.98 4.14
C LYS A 13 -0.78 -2.13 2.70
N LEU A 14 0.02 -2.70 1.80
CA LEU A 14 -0.40 -2.95 0.43
C LEU A 14 -1.59 -3.90 0.37
N ALA A 15 -1.57 -4.97 1.16
CA ALA A 15 -2.68 -5.91 1.24
C ALA A 15 -3.96 -5.24 1.75
N HIS A 16 -3.84 -4.38 2.77
CA HIS A 16 -4.96 -3.63 3.32
C HIS A 16 -5.55 -2.67 2.29
N LEU A 17 -4.72 -1.93 1.58
CA LEU A 17 -5.16 -1.01 0.53
C LEU A 17 -5.87 -1.76 -0.59
N SER A 18 -5.36 -2.93 -0.96
CA SER A 18 -5.97 -3.80 -1.97
C SER A 18 -7.36 -4.25 -1.57
N GLN A 19 -7.60 -4.47 -0.27
CA GLN A 19 -8.91 -4.84 0.25
C GLN A 19 -9.88 -3.67 0.29
N LEU A 20 -9.38 -2.45 0.53
CA LEU A 20 -10.22 -1.25 0.59
C LEU A 20 -10.69 -0.78 -0.78
N ARG A 21 -9.90 -1.01 -1.80
CA ARG A 21 -10.17 -0.49 -3.15
C ARG A 21 -11.52 -0.94 -3.72
N PRO A 22 -11.89 -2.24 -3.69
CA PRO A 22 -13.18 -2.67 -4.23
C PRO A 22 -14.38 -1.98 -3.57
N SER A 23 -14.32 -1.75 -2.26
CA SER A 23 -15.40 -1.07 -1.53
C SER A 23 -15.55 0.37 -1.99
N ALA A 24 -14.45 1.08 -2.16
CA ALA A 24 -14.47 2.47 -2.63
C ALA A 24 -15.02 2.55 -4.06
N VAL A 25 -14.63 1.61 -4.93
CA VAL A 25 -15.14 1.53 -6.30
C VAL A 25 -16.65 1.28 -6.29
N SER A 26 -17.12 0.34 -5.47
CA SER A 26 -18.54 -0.01 -5.38
C SER A 26 -19.39 1.16 -4.91
N LEU A 27 -18.85 2.01 -4.03
CA LEU A 27 -19.54 3.19 -3.52
C LEU A 27 -19.49 4.37 -4.50
N GLY A 28 -18.70 4.26 -5.58
CA GLY A 28 -18.50 5.37 -6.50
C GLY A 28 -17.67 6.50 -5.91
N ASP A 29 -16.91 6.23 -4.86
CA ASP A 29 -16.07 7.21 -4.17
C ASP A 29 -14.73 7.34 -4.91
N THR A 30 -14.74 8.11 -5.99
CA THR A 30 -13.56 8.28 -6.86
C THR A 30 -12.39 8.94 -6.11
N GLU A 31 -12.68 9.86 -5.22
CA GLU A 31 -11.64 10.53 -4.43
C GLU A 31 -10.90 9.52 -3.54
N GLN A 32 -11.64 8.62 -2.91
CA GLN A 32 -11.05 7.59 -2.06
C GLN A 32 -10.25 6.58 -2.90
N VAL A 33 -10.74 6.21 -4.08
CA VAL A 33 -9.98 5.33 -4.99
C VAL A 33 -8.65 5.99 -5.37
N GLU A 34 -8.66 7.27 -5.69
CA GLU A 34 -7.42 8.00 -6.02
C GLU A 34 -6.44 8.03 -4.86
N ARG A 35 -6.93 8.23 -3.63
CA ARG A 35 -6.09 8.22 -2.43
C ARG A 35 -5.48 6.83 -2.19
N ILE A 36 -6.29 5.79 -2.34
CA ILE A 36 -5.84 4.41 -2.17
C ILE A 36 -4.74 4.10 -3.20
N ASP A 37 -4.96 4.46 -4.46
CA ASP A 37 -3.99 4.22 -5.52
C ASP A 37 -2.68 4.99 -5.29
N ALA A 38 -2.77 6.26 -4.89
CA ALA A 38 -1.59 7.07 -4.58
C ALA A 38 -0.79 6.49 -3.41
N GLU A 39 -1.48 6.05 -2.36
CA GLU A 39 -0.85 5.46 -1.19
C GLU A 39 -0.21 4.10 -1.55
N ALA A 40 -0.86 3.32 -2.41
CA ALA A 40 -0.31 2.04 -2.86
C ALA A 40 0.98 2.24 -3.66
N ILE A 41 1.03 3.22 -4.55
CA ILE A 41 2.22 3.54 -5.33
C ILE A 41 3.36 3.96 -4.39
N LYS A 42 3.08 4.85 -3.46
CA LYS A 42 4.07 5.34 -2.49
C LYS A 42 4.62 4.20 -1.64
N THR A 43 3.74 3.34 -1.15
CA THR A 43 4.12 2.19 -0.31
C THR A 43 4.94 1.19 -1.12
N GLN A 44 4.59 0.94 -2.38
CA GLN A 44 5.35 0.05 -3.26
C GLN A 44 6.75 0.60 -3.51
N GLN A 45 6.90 1.90 -3.71
CA GLN A 45 8.21 2.52 -3.87
C GLN A 45 9.08 2.35 -2.63
N THR A 46 8.49 2.56 -1.46
CA THR A 46 9.18 2.34 -0.18
C THR A 46 9.61 0.88 -0.04
N LEU A 47 8.71 -0.05 -0.34
CA LEU A 47 9.02 -1.48 -0.29
C LEU A 47 10.18 -1.84 -1.22
N ASN A 48 10.18 -1.31 -2.44
CA ASN A 48 11.26 -1.58 -3.40
C ASN A 48 12.60 -1.09 -2.87
N GLN A 49 12.63 0.09 -2.25
CA GLN A 49 13.85 0.62 -1.63
C GLN A 49 14.33 -0.27 -0.48
N LEU A 50 13.41 -0.74 0.37
CA LEU A 50 13.76 -1.64 1.47
C LEU A 50 14.31 -2.98 0.95
N LEU A 51 13.74 -3.50 -0.12
CA LEU A 51 14.19 -4.76 -0.72
C LEU A 51 15.60 -4.65 -1.29
N THR A 52 16.01 -3.47 -1.76
CA THR A 52 17.39 -3.28 -2.23
C THR A 52 18.40 -3.26 -1.09
N LEU A 53 17.94 -3.00 0.14
CA LEU A 53 18.79 -3.01 1.33
C LEU A 53 18.91 -4.41 1.95
N ALA A 54 18.06 -5.32 1.54
CA ALA A 54 17.99 -6.66 2.10
C ALA A 54 19.08 -7.60 1.55
#